data_1e78c86aac0b6f05679c42e19564d42d
#
_entry.id   1e78c86aac0b6f05679c42e19564d42d
#
_cell.length_a   1.000
_cell.length_b   1.000
_cell.length_c   1.000
_cell.angle_alpha   90.00
_cell.angle_beta   90.00
_cell.angle_gamma   90.00
#
_symmetry.space_group_name_H-M   'P 1'
#
loop_
_entity.id
_entity.type
_entity.pdbx_description
1 polymer ?
#
loop_
_entity_poly.entity_id
_entity_poly.type
_entity_poly.pdbx_seq_one_letter_code
_entity_poly.pdbx_strand_id
1 'polypeptide(L)'
;MDFALNDDQRAIQDAARAFAEAELAPHSARWDEDKHFPVDVMKQAAELGFCGIYTAEEHGGMALGRVEAAVIFEELSRGDVATAAFISIHNMATWMIDRFGSDDLRGRFVPSLVGMEKIASYCLTEPGSGSDAAALRTTAVRDGDHYVLNGSKAFISGAGTSDVYVVMVRTGGEGPKGVSAIVVEAGTPGLSFGAQEKKMGWNAQPTAIVQFDDCRVPVANLLGEEGAGFRYAMAGLDGGRLNIAACSLGGARLALETAQDYVATRKQFGRPIGEFQALQFRLADMATDLEAARLMVLRGAWAIDTDHPEKTKWCAMAKRLATDACFQIADEALQLHGGYGYLKDYPLERIVRDLRVHRILEGTNEIMRVIIAREMTK
;
A
#
# COMPACT_ATOMS: atom_id res chain seq x y z
N MET A 1 7.65 18.79 21.61
CA MET A 1 7.42 17.92 20.44
C MET A 1 8.62 17.00 20.37
N ASP A 2 8.41 15.72 20.56
CA ASP A 2 9.47 14.72 20.45
C ASP A 2 9.36 14.06 19.07
N PHE A 3 10.46 14.03 18.33
CA PHE A 3 10.55 13.39 17.03
C PHE A 3 11.20 12.00 17.13
N ALA A 4 11.69 11.62 18.32
CA ALA A 4 12.27 10.31 18.55
C ALA A 4 11.17 9.26 18.74
N LEU A 5 11.39 8.08 18.19
CA LEU A 5 10.57 6.93 18.52
C LEU A 5 10.71 6.59 20.01
N ASN A 6 9.63 6.23 20.67
CA ASN A 6 9.65 5.69 22.02
C ASN A 6 10.23 4.26 22.04
N ASP A 7 10.38 3.65 23.22
CA ASP A 7 11.01 2.33 23.34
C ASP A 7 10.21 1.23 22.66
N ASP A 8 8.87 1.25 22.74
CA ASP A 8 7.99 0.28 22.09
C ASP A 8 8.07 0.41 20.56
N GLN A 9 8.05 1.65 20.05
CA GLN A 9 8.18 1.91 18.61
C GLN A 9 9.55 1.48 18.08
N ARG A 10 10.63 1.64 18.87
CA ARG A 10 11.95 1.13 18.51
C ARG A 10 11.99 -0.39 18.48
N ALA A 11 11.40 -1.05 19.46
CA ALA A 11 11.31 -2.51 19.48
C ALA A 11 10.55 -3.07 18.26
N ILE A 12 9.44 -2.42 17.89
CA ILE A 12 8.66 -2.76 16.69
C ILE A 12 9.50 -2.53 15.42
N GLN A 13 10.20 -1.39 15.35
CA GLN A 13 11.10 -1.08 14.23
C GLN A 13 12.18 -2.14 14.07
N ASP A 14 12.85 -2.53 15.16
CA ASP A 14 13.92 -3.52 15.15
C ASP A 14 13.40 -4.91 14.73
N ALA A 15 12.20 -5.31 15.19
CA ALA A 15 11.56 -6.55 14.76
C ALA A 15 11.22 -6.54 13.26
N ALA A 16 10.64 -5.44 12.76
CA ALA A 16 10.31 -5.32 11.35
C ALA A 16 11.58 -5.29 10.46
N ARG A 17 12.64 -4.62 10.93
CA ARG A 17 13.94 -4.59 10.25
C ARG A 17 14.56 -5.98 10.18
N ALA A 18 14.63 -6.69 11.31
CA ALA A 18 15.18 -8.04 11.37
C ALA A 18 14.45 -8.99 10.42
N PHE A 19 13.13 -8.93 10.39
CA PHE A 19 12.32 -9.71 9.45
C PHE A 19 12.61 -9.33 7.99
N ALA A 20 12.64 -8.04 7.68
CA ALA A 20 12.91 -7.58 6.32
C ALA A 20 14.30 -8.00 5.81
N GLU A 21 15.32 -7.94 6.67
CA GLU A 21 16.69 -8.35 6.33
C GLU A 21 16.84 -9.87 6.18
N ALA A 22 16.13 -10.65 6.99
CA ALA A 22 16.21 -12.10 6.95
C ALA A 22 15.35 -12.73 5.85
N GLU A 23 14.10 -12.25 5.68
CA GLU A 23 13.08 -12.96 4.91
C GLU A 23 12.68 -12.25 3.60
N LEU A 24 12.89 -10.93 3.47
CA LEU A 24 12.50 -10.20 2.26
C LEU A 24 13.69 -9.86 1.37
N ALA A 25 14.69 -9.18 1.90
CA ALA A 25 15.81 -8.65 1.12
C ALA A 25 16.58 -9.72 0.31
N PRO A 26 16.88 -10.94 0.87
CA PRO A 26 17.61 -11.94 0.14
C PRO A 26 16.88 -12.50 -1.08
N HIS A 27 15.56 -12.37 -1.12
CA HIS A 27 14.71 -13.00 -2.13
C HIS A 27 14.12 -12.03 -3.14
N SER A 28 14.11 -10.74 -2.84
CA SER A 28 13.41 -9.69 -3.57
C SER A 28 13.76 -9.61 -5.07
N ALA A 29 15.05 -9.78 -5.44
CA ALA A 29 15.48 -9.78 -6.84
C ALA A 29 14.89 -10.98 -7.62
N ARG A 30 14.91 -12.15 -7.01
CA ARG A 30 14.37 -13.38 -7.61
C ARG A 30 12.84 -13.31 -7.74
N TRP A 31 12.14 -12.79 -6.72
CA TRP A 31 10.68 -12.63 -6.77
C TRP A 31 10.25 -11.68 -7.87
N ASP A 32 10.97 -10.57 -8.08
CA ASP A 32 10.71 -9.66 -9.20
C ASP A 32 10.90 -10.35 -10.55
N GLU A 33 11.99 -11.11 -10.72
CA GLU A 33 12.31 -11.79 -11.98
C GLU A 33 11.33 -12.94 -12.29
N ASP A 34 11.04 -13.79 -11.30
CA ASP A 34 10.15 -14.96 -11.43
C ASP A 34 8.66 -14.56 -11.35
N LYS A 35 8.35 -13.29 -11.01
CA LYS A 35 7.00 -12.81 -10.69
C LYS A 35 6.36 -13.66 -9.60
N HIS A 36 7.16 -14.04 -8.62
CA HIS A 36 6.76 -14.88 -7.52
C HIS A 36 6.02 -14.07 -6.43
N PHE A 37 4.85 -14.54 -6.03
CA PHE A 37 4.09 -13.94 -4.94
C PHE A 37 4.35 -14.72 -3.65
N PRO A 38 5.11 -14.15 -2.67
CA PRO A 38 5.65 -14.89 -1.54
C PRO A 38 4.63 -15.03 -0.39
N VAL A 39 3.56 -15.80 -0.61
CA VAL A 39 2.49 -16.00 0.38
C VAL A 39 3.00 -16.67 1.66
N ASP A 40 3.96 -17.59 1.55
CA ASP A 40 4.61 -18.27 2.66
C ASP A 40 5.37 -17.29 3.56
N VAL A 41 6.09 -16.34 3.00
CA VAL A 41 6.80 -15.30 3.76
C VAL A 41 5.82 -14.29 4.37
N MET A 42 4.73 -13.96 3.68
CA MET A 42 3.69 -13.12 4.26
C MET A 42 2.99 -13.78 5.46
N LYS A 43 2.85 -15.12 5.47
CA LYS A 43 2.38 -15.86 6.66
C LYS A 43 3.33 -15.72 7.85
N GLN A 44 4.63 -15.75 7.61
CA GLN A 44 5.62 -15.49 8.67
C GLN A 44 5.52 -14.03 9.18
N ALA A 45 5.26 -13.06 8.29
CA ALA A 45 4.99 -11.68 8.71
C ALA A 45 3.73 -11.58 9.59
N ALA A 46 2.71 -12.41 9.33
CA ALA A 46 1.51 -12.48 10.14
C ALA A 46 1.77 -13.03 11.56
N GLU A 47 2.70 -13.97 11.72
CA GLU A 47 3.13 -14.47 13.04
C GLU A 47 3.72 -13.36 13.91
N LEU A 48 4.27 -12.31 13.30
CA LEU A 48 4.75 -11.09 13.97
C LEU A 48 3.65 -10.00 14.08
N GLY A 49 2.42 -10.29 13.64
CA GLY A 49 1.29 -9.36 13.66
C GLY A 49 1.25 -8.37 12.49
N PHE A 50 2.18 -8.42 11.56
CA PHE A 50 2.28 -7.42 10.47
C PHE A 50 1.16 -7.50 9.43
N CYS A 51 0.30 -8.50 9.49
CA CYS A 51 -0.91 -8.61 8.64
C CYS A 51 -2.19 -8.10 9.31
N GLY A 52 -2.12 -7.66 10.58
CA GLY A 52 -3.23 -7.10 11.34
C GLY A 52 -2.80 -5.92 12.23
N ILE A 53 -1.95 -5.02 11.71
CA ILE A 53 -1.24 -3.98 12.48
C ILE A 53 -2.21 -3.09 13.26
N TYR A 54 -3.26 -2.59 12.61
CA TYR A 54 -4.25 -1.67 13.19
C TYR A 54 -5.67 -2.27 13.25
N THR A 55 -5.75 -3.59 13.20
CA THR A 55 -6.97 -4.37 13.44
C THR A 55 -7.13 -4.61 14.94
N ALA A 56 -8.36 -4.71 15.44
CA ALA A 56 -8.66 -4.84 16.86
C ALA A 56 -8.08 -6.14 17.46
N GLU A 57 -7.63 -6.06 18.73
CA GLU A 57 -7.08 -7.21 19.48
C GLU A 57 -8.10 -8.35 19.65
N GLU A 58 -9.38 -8.01 19.81
CA GLU A 58 -10.46 -9.00 19.96
C GLU A 58 -10.61 -9.93 18.74
N HIS A 59 -10.08 -9.51 17.59
CA HIS A 59 -10.06 -10.30 16.36
C HIS A 59 -8.66 -10.81 15.98
N GLY A 60 -7.69 -10.70 16.92
CA GLY A 60 -6.31 -11.17 16.74
C GLY A 60 -5.36 -10.14 16.16
N GLY A 61 -5.77 -8.89 15.94
CA GLY A 61 -4.90 -7.80 15.47
C GLY A 61 -4.01 -7.24 16.57
N MET A 62 -3.10 -6.36 16.20
CA MET A 62 -2.18 -5.69 17.12
C MET A 62 -2.76 -4.41 17.74
N ALA A 63 -3.85 -3.86 17.20
CA ALA A 63 -4.46 -2.58 17.58
C ALA A 63 -3.48 -1.41 17.69
N LEU A 64 -2.40 -1.42 16.89
CA LEU A 64 -1.41 -0.36 16.87
C LEU A 64 -1.91 0.88 16.10
N GLY A 65 -1.24 2.01 16.30
CA GLY A 65 -1.52 3.25 15.59
C GLY A 65 -0.93 3.28 14.17
N ARG A 66 -1.20 4.37 13.49
CA ARG A 66 -0.66 4.60 12.14
C ARG A 66 0.81 5.02 12.16
N VAL A 67 1.29 5.55 13.28
CA VAL A 67 2.71 5.84 13.47
C VAL A 67 3.50 4.54 13.45
N GLU A 68 3.10 3.53 14.23
CA GLU A 68 3.72 2.21 14.25
C GLU A 68 3.60 1.52 12.88
N ALA A 69 2.44 1.62 12.24
CA ALA A 69 2.25 1.09 10.89
C ALA A 69 3.23 1.71 9.88
N ALA A 70 3.44 3.03 9.93
CA ALA A 70 4.41 3.71 9.05
C ALA A 70 5.84 3.22 9.30
N VAL A 71 6.23 3.03 10.56
CA VAL A 71 7.54 2.48 10.94
C VAL A 71 7.72 1.05 10.41
N ILE A 72 6.71 0.19 10.60
CA ILE A 72 6.74 -1.20 10.08
C ILE A 72 6.87 -1.22 8.55
N PHE A 73 6.03 -0.46 7.84
CA PHE A 73 6.05 -0.47 6.37
C PHE A 73 7.34 0.14 5.79
N GLU A 74 7.95 1.11 6.45
CA GLU A 74 9.26 1.61 6.03
C GLU A 74 10.33 0.51 6.13
N GLU A 75 10.37 -0.25 7.23
CA GLU A 75 11.35 -1.34 7.38
C GLU A 75 11.08 -2.50 6.42
N LEU A 76 9.83 -2.95 6.30
CA LEU A 76 9.48 -4.05 5.38
C LEU A 76 9.83 -3.70 3.93
N SER A 77 9.53 -2.48 3.49
CA SER A 77 9.78 -2.06 2.11
C SER A 77 11.26 -1.82 1.80
N ARG A 78 12.10 -1.61 2.82
CA ARG A 78 13.56 -1.68 2.65
C ARG A 78 14.02 -3.09 2.23
N GLY A 79 13.30 -4.13 2.66
CA GLY A 79 13.53 -5.51 2.21
C GLY A 79 12.96 -5.77 0.80
N ASP A 80 11.65 -5.54 0.62
CA ASP A 80 10.97 -5.67 -0.67
C ASP A 80 9.75 -4.75 -0.77
N VAL A 81 9.81 -3.80 -1.70
CA VAL A 81 8.76 -2.78 -1.88
C VAL A 81 7.42 -3.41 -2.28
N ALA A 82 7.45 -4.37 -3.20
CA ALA A 82 6.23 -4.98 -3.76
C ALA A 82 5.46 -5.80 -2.70
N THR A 83 6.17 -6.61 -1.91
CA THR A 83 5.58 -7.42 -0.84
C THR A 83 5.06 -6.53 0.31
N ALA A 84 5.83 -5.53 0.74
CA ALA A 84 5.40 -4.57 1.77
C ALA A 84 4.14 -3.83 1.35
N ALA A 85 4.07 -3.37 0.10
CA ALA A 85 2.90 -2.73 -0.46
C ALA A 85 1.68 -3.66 -0.50
N PHE A 86 1.85 -4.95 -0.81
CA PHE A 86 0.73 -5.90 -0.76
C PHE A 86 0.25 -6.14 0.67
N ILE A 87 1.15 -6.32 1.63
CA ILE A 87 0.80 -6.42 3.07
C ILE A 87 -0.01 -5.19 3.50
N SER A 88 0.31 -4.00 3.00
CA SER A 88 -0.44 -2.77 3.30
C SER A 88 -1.87 -2.79 2.74
N ILE A 89 -2.07 -3.32 1.52
CA ILE A 89 -3.39 -3.47 0.90
C ILE A 89 -4.22 -4.49 1.68
N HIS A 90 -3.61 -5.62 2.05
CA HIS A 90 -4.24 -6.65 2.87
C HIS A 90 -4.69 -6.09 4.23
N ASN A 91 -3.82 -5.36 4.93
CA ASN A 91 -4.15 -4.67 6.18
C ASN A 91 -5.33 -3.69 6.01
N MET A 92 -5.34 -2.90 4.92
CA MET A 92 -6.42 -1.96 4.64
C MET A 92 -7.77 -2.67 4.44
N ALA A 93 -7.80 -3.74 3.64
CA ALA A 93 -9.01 -4.50 3.38
C ALA A 93 -9.51 -5.21 4.65
N THR A 94 -8.62 -5.82 5.42
CA THR A 94 -8.91 -6.44 6.72
C THR A 94 -9.48 -5.43 7.70
N TRP A 95 -8.84 -4.27 7.85
CA TRP A 95 -9.31 -3.19 8.70
C TRP A 95 -10.69 -2.66 8.29
N MET A 96 -11.00 -2.60 6.99
CA MET A 96 -12.33 -2.18 6.55
C MET A 96 -13.41 -3.15 7.02
N ILE A 97 -13.14 -4.46 6.98
CA ILE A 97 -14.06 -5.48 7.51
C ILE A 97 -14.17 -5.36 9.02
N ASP A 98 -13.06 -5.20 9.72
CA ASP A 98 -13.01 -5.03 11.18
C ASP A 98 -13.77 -3.77 11.63
N ARG A 99 -13.55 -2.65 10.97
CA ARG A 99 -14.10 -1.35 11.37
C ARG A 99 -15.58 -1.17 11.05
N PHE A 100 -16.03 -1.68 9.92
CA PHE A 100 -17.36 -1.40 9.37
C PHE A 100 -18.25 -2.64 9.24
N GLY A 101 -17.71 -3.85 9.41
CA GLY A 101 -18.45 -5.09 9.33
C GLY A 101 -19.40 -5.28 10.52
N SER A 102 -20.42 -6.10 10.31
CA SER A 102 -21.20 -6.68 11.42
C SER A 102 -20.35 -7.65 12.22
N ASP A 103 -20.80 -8.02 13.44
CA ASP A 103 -20.09 -9.00 14.27
C ASP A 103 -19.95 -10.36 13.55
N ASP A 104 -20.95 -10.75 12.74
CA ASP A 104 -20.88 -11.94 11.89
C ASP A 104 -19.74 -11.83 10.86
N LEU A 105 -19.66 -10.70 10.13
CA LEU A 105 -18.59 -10.49 9.16
C LEU A 105 -17.20 -10.47 9.79
N ARG A 106 -17.06 -9.79 10.92
CA ARG A 106 -15.80 -9.76 11.69
C ARG A 106 -15.37 -11.16 12.09
N GLY A 107 -16.27 -11.91 12.74
CA GLY A 107 -15.99 -13.28 13.22
C GLY A 107 -15.65 -14.26 12.10
N ARG A 108 -16.28 -14.11 10.93
CA ARG A 108 -16.05 -14.99 9.76
C ARG A 108 -14.73 -14.73 9.06
N PHE A 109 -14.28 -13.48 9.00
CA PHE A 109 -13.17 -13.11 8.13
C PHE A 109 -11.94 -12.63 8.87
N VAL A 110 -12.08 -11.74 9.87
CA VAL A 110 -10.93 -11.01 10.39
C VAL A 110 -9.87 -11.91 11.01
N PRO A 111 -10.18 -12.92 11.86
CA PRO A 111 -9.13 -13.77 12.43
C PRO A 111 -8.29 -14.51 11.37
N SER A 112 -8.94 -15.06 10.34
CA SER A 112 -8.23 -15.77 9.27
C SER A 112 -7.43 -14.83 8.35
N LEU A 113 -7.83 -13.56 8.24
CA LEU A 113 -7.08 -12.53 7.51
C LEU A 113 -5.87 -12.08 8.31
N VAL A 114 -6.03 -11.78 9.59
CA VAL A 114 -4.92 -11.38 10.46
C VAL A 114 -3.84 -12.47 10.52
N GLY A 115 -4.23 -13.75 10.61
CA GLY A 115 -3.33 -14.89 10.57
C GLY A 115 -2.80 -15.25 9.18
N MET A 116 -3.20 -14.50 8.13
CA MET A 116 -2.84 -14.77 6.72
C MET A 116 -3.20 -16.20 6.24
N GLU A 117 -4.18 -16.83 6.89
CA GLU A 117 -4.80 -18.07 6.40
C GLU A 117 -5.63 -17.78 5.16
N LYS A 118 -6.23 -16.58 5.11
CA LYS A 118 -6.90 -16.00 3.95
C LYS A 118 -6.24 -14.66 3.59
N ILE A 119 -6.26 -14.34 2.31
CA ILE A 119 -5.70 -13.11 1.75
C ILE A 119 -6.83 -12.18 1.33
N ALA A 120 -6.75 -10.89 1.69
CA ALA A 120 -7.72 -9.88 1.31
C ALA A 120 -7.20 -8.95 0.22
N SER A 121 -8.10 -8.55 -0.69
CA SER A 121 -7.89 -7.52 -1.71
C SER A 121 -8.94 -6.42 -1.61
N TYR A 122 -8.60 -5.24 -2.10
CA TYR A 122 -9.46 -4.07 -2.18
C TYR A 122 -9.81 -3.74 -3.63
N CYS A 123 -11.11 -3.60 -3.92
CA CYS A 123 -11.65 -3.46 -5.28
C CYS A 123 -12.45 -2.16 -5.43
N LEU A 124 -11.80 -1.05 -5.79
CA LEU A 124 -12.45 0.24 -6.07
C LEU A 124 -12.44 0.57 -7.56
N THR A 125 -11.25 0.65 -8.14
CA THR A 125 -10.99 1.14 -9.50
C THR A 125 -11.65 0.30 -10.57
N GLU A 126 -12.21 0.96 -11.59
CA GLU A 126 -12.78 0.33 -12.78
C GLU A 126 -12.05 0.80 -14.04
N PRO A 127 -12.18 0.10 -15.19
CA PRO A 127 -11.56 0.55 -16.44
C PRO A 127 -11.93 1.98 -16.84
N GLY A 128 -13.14 2.43 -16.51
CA GLY A 128 -13.65 3.77 -16.80
C GLY A 128 -13.63 4.75 -15.63
N SER A 129 -13.18 4.34 -14.43
CA SER A 129 -13.28 5.13 -13.20
C SER A 129 -12.11 4.86 -12.27
N GLY A 130 -11.04 5.65 -12.39
CA GLY A 130 -9.88 5.65 -11.50
C GLY A 130 -9.90 6.84 -10.55
N SER A 131 -9.41 7.99 -11.01
CA SER A 131 -9.38 9.24 -10.22
C SER A 131 -10.77 9.74 -9.85
N ASP A 132 -11.75 9.58 -10.73
CA ASP A 132 -13.17 9.83 -10.45
C ASP A 132 -13.84 8.56 -9.88
N ALA A 133 -13.41 8.18 -8.67
CA ALA A 133 -13.87 6.94 -8.04
C ALA A 133 -15.38 6.93 -7.73
N ALA A 134 -16.01 8.11 -7.56
CA ALA A 134 -17.45 8.19 -7.33
C ALA A 134 -18.30 7.85 -8.56
N ALA A 135 -17.68 7.84 -9.75
CA ALA A 135 -18.33 7.48 -11.02
C ALA A 135 -18.30 5.97 -11.33
N LEU A 136 -17.90 5.13 -10.39
CA LEU A 136 -17.91 3.67 -10.56
C LEU A 136 -19.29 3.15 -11.00
N ARG A 137 -19.30 2.09 -11.84
CA ARG A 137 -20.49 1.55 -12.50
C ARG A 137 -20.82 0.10 -12.18
N THR A 138 -19.89 -0.64 -11.56
CA THR A 138 -20.19 -2.01 -11.08
C THR A 138 -21.41 -1.96 -10.17
N THR A 139 -22.50 -2.62 -10.56
CA THR A 139 -23.77 -2.60 -9.84
C THR A 139 -23.87 -3.76 -8.85
N ALA A 140 -24.71 -3.57 -7.82
CA ALA A 140 -25.20 -4.64 -6.96
C ALA A 140 -26.69 -4.41 -6.74
N VAL A 141 -27.50 -5.25 -7.36
CA VAL A 141 -28.97 -5.17 -7.26
C VAL A 141 -29.46 -6.21 -6.26
N ARG A 142 -30.26 -5.76 -5.29
CA ARG A 142 -30.82 -6.67 -4.29
C ARG A 142 -31.88 -7.59 -4.91
N ASP A 143 -31.73 -8.89 -4.71
CA ASP A 143 -32.65 -9.94 -5.11
C ASP A 143 -32.88 -10.90 -3.92
N GLY A 144 -33.94 -10.64 -3.17
CA GLY A 144 -34.26 -11.37 -1.94
C GLY A 144 -33.20 -11.21 -0.86
N ASP A 145 -32.54 -12.30 -0.52
CA ASP A 145 -31.46 -12.38 0.48
C ASP A 145 -30.05 -12.27 -0.10
N HIS A 146 -29.94 -11.92 -1.40
CA HIS A 146 -28.69 -11.71 -2.11
C HIS A 146 -28.61 -10.35 -2.78
N TYR A 147 -27.39 -9.91 -3.05
CA TYR A 147 -27.05 -8.94 -4.08
C TYR A 147 -26.55 -9.66 -5.33
N VAL A 148 -26.98 -9.21 -6.50
CA VAL A 148 -26.47 -9.66 -7.80
C VAL A 148 -25.51 -8.59 -8.32
N LEU A 149 -24.23 -8.92 -8.38
CA LEU A 149 -23.17 -8.02 -8.81
C LEU A 149 -22.90 -8.19 -10.30
N ASN A 150 -22.81 -7.06 -11.02
CA ASN A 150 -22.47 -7.02 -12.44
C ASN A 150 -21.50 -5.87 -12.72
N GLY A 151 -20.38 -6.17 -13.40
CA GLY A 151 -19.36 -5.18 -13.77
C GLY A 151 -17.94 -5.71 -13.68
N SER A 152 -16.98 -4.79 -13.60
CA SER A 152 -15.57 -5.19 -13.51
C SER A 152 -14.75 -4.18 -12.72
N LYS A 153 -13.71 -4.66 -12.02
CA LYS A 153 -12.70 -3.88 -11.33
C LYS A 153 -11.35 -4.07 -12.00
N ALA A 154 -10.56 -3.01 -12.07
CA ALA A 154 -9.26 -2.99 -12.76
C ALA A 154 -8.12 -2.72 -11.79
N PHE A 155 -6.94 -3.24 -12.13
CA PHE A 155 -5.71 -3.07 -11.37
C PHE A 155 -5.80 -3.58 -9.92
N ILE A 156 -6.50 -4.70 -9.72
CA ILE A 156 -6.68 -5.25 -8.38
C ILE A 156 -5.50 -6.11 -7.99
N SER A 157 -4.76 -5.65 -6.98
CA SER A 157 -3.67 -6.41 -6.38
C SER A 157 -4.23 -7.64 -5.67
N GLY A 158 -3.58 -8.80 -5.88
CA GLY A 158 -4.05 -10.08 -5.34
C GLY A 158 -5.15 -10.76 -6.17
N ALA A 159 -5.64 -10.13 -7.25
CA ALA A 159 -6.70 -10.72 -8.08
C ALA A 159 -6.30 -12.09 -8.62
N GLY A 160 -7.15 -13.08 -8.39
CA GLY A 160 -6.95 -14.48 -8.75
C GLY A 160 -6.15 -15.29 -7.71
N THR A 161 -5.62 -14.64 -6.66
CA THR A 161 -4.89 -15.31 -5.57
C THR A 161 -5.54 -15.04 -4.21
N SER A 162 -6.12 -13.86 -4.01
CA SER A 162 -6.80 -13.53 -2.75
C SER A 162 -8.08 -14.32 -2.56
N ASP A 163 -8.41 -14.58 -1.29
CA ASP A 163 -9.60 -15.34 -0.88
C ASP A 163 -10.80 -14.42 -0.63
N VAL A 164 -10.56 -13.16 -0.29
CA VAL A 164 -11.57 -12.19 0.13
C VAL A 164 -11.36 -10.87 -0.61
N TYR A 165 -12.45 -10.34 -1.17
CA TYR A 165 -12.44 -9.07 -1.93
C TYR A 165 -13.41 -8.09 -1.27
N VAL A 166 -12.92 -6.94 -0.82
CA VAL A 166 -13.75 -5.81 -0.38
C VAL A 166 -14.07 -4.95 -1.60
N VAL A 167 -15.30 -5.05 -2.08
CA VAL A 167 -15.71 -4.52 -3.38
C VAL A 167 -16.62 -3.31 -3.23
N MET A 168 -16.22 -2.17 -3.79
CA MET A 168 -17.09 -0.99 -3.91
C MET A 168 -18.02 -1.16 -5.10
N VAL A 169 -19.33 -1.08 -4.86
CA VAL A 169 -20.39 -1.33 -5.85
C VAL A 169 -21.44 -0.24 -5.79
N ARG A 170 -22.22 -0.11 -6.84
CA ARG A 170 -23.37 0.80 -6.91
C ARG A 170 -24.66 0.07 -6.58
N THR A 171 -25.26 0.42 -5.45
CA THR A 171 -26.57 -0.06 -5.01
C THR A 171 -27.65 0.99 -5.18
N GLY A 172 -27.28 2.27 -5.34
CA GLY A 172 -28.19 3.41 -5.47
C GLY A 172 -27.89 4.27 -6.70
N GLY A 173 -28.40 5.49 -6.69
CA GLY A 173 -28.21 6.47 -7.77
C GLY A 173 -26.77 6.92 -7.99
N GLU A 174 -26.57 7.90 -8.85
CA GLU A 174 -25.25 8.47 -9.15
C GLU A 174 -24.59 9.16 -7.94
N GLY A 175 -23.27 9.31 -8.02
CA GLY A 175 -22.45 9.96 -7.02
C GLY A 175 -22.10 9.08 -5.81
N PRO A 176 -21.44 9.68 -4.80
CA PRO A 176 -20.84 8.93 -3.68
C PRO A 176 -21.88 8.23 -2.78
N LYS A 177 -23.10 8.81 -2.63
CA LYS A 177 -24.16 8.23 -1.79
C LYS A 177 -24.81 6.98 -2.39
N GLY A 178 -24.59 6.69 -3.67
CA GLY A 178 -25.07 5.46 -4.32
C GLY A 178 -24.08 4.30 -4.21
N VAL A 179 -22.92 4.47 -3.56
CA VAL A 179 -21.88 3.45 -3.46
C VAL A 179 -21.98 2.71 -2.13
N SER A 180 -21.98 1.39 -2.18
CA SER A 180 -21.90 0.47 -1.04
C SER A 180 -20.61 -0.36 -1.10
N ALA A 181 -20.26 -1.03 -0.01
CA ALA A 181 -19.14 -1.95 0.06
C ALA A 181 -19.67 -3.36 0.38
N ILE A 182 -19.23 -4.36 -0.38
CA ILE A 182 -19.64 -5.76 -0.21
C ILE A 182 -18.41 -6.65 -0.12
N VAL A 183 -18.40 -7.61 0.80
CA VAL A 183 -17.35 -8.62 0.92
C VAL A 183 -17.71 -9.80 0.02
N VAL A 184 -16.84 -10.12 -0.93
CA VAL A 184 -17.01 -11.22 -1.89
C VAL A 184 -15.90 -12.25 -1.66
N GLU A 185 -16.27 -13.52 -1.48
CA GLU A 185 -15.32 -14.62 -1.32
C GLU A 185 -14.90 -15.18 -2.69
N ALA A 186 -13.64 -15.59 -2.79
CA ALA A 186 -13.17 -16.35 -3.95
C ALA A 186 -14.03 -17.61 -4.14
N GLY A 187 -14.24 -18.00 -5.41
CA GLY A 187 -15.09 -19.14 -5.72
C GLY A 187 -16.60 -18.85 -5.74
N THR A 188 -17.03 -17.62 -5.40
CA THR A 188 -18.44 -17.22 -5.59
C THR A 188 -18.82 -17.37 -7.07
N PRO A 189 -19.93 -18.08 -7.41
CA PRO A 189 -20.38 -18.19 -8.79
C PRO A 189 -20.58 -16.81 -9.43
N GLY A 190 -20.08 -16.63 -10.66
CA GLY A 190 -20.11 -15.36 -11.37
C GLY A 190 -18.91 -14.43 -11.06
N LEU A 191 -18.03 -14.79 -10.12
CA LEU A 191 -16.75 -14.12 -9.92
C LEU A 191 -15.67 -14.76 -10.79
N SER A 192 -14.94 -13.96 -11.55
CA SER A 192 -13.82 -14.44 -12.38
C SER A 192 -12.71 -13.40 -12.47
N PHE A 193 -11.55 -13.80 -12.97
CA PHE A 193 -10.36 -12.97 -13.03
C PHE A 193 -9.77 -12.95 -14.44
N GLY A 194 -9.30 -11.78 -14.85
CA GLY A 194 -8.57 -11.60 -16.09
C GLY A 194 -7.14 -12.16 -16.01
N ALA A 195 -6.43 -12.08 -17.13
CA ALA A 195 -5.00 -12.39 -17.16
C ALA A 195 -4.22 -11.42 -16.28
N GLN A 196 -3.10 -11.89 -15.71
CA GLN A 196 -2.21 -11.04 -14.93
C GLN A 196 -1.61 -9.93 -15.78
N GLU A 197 -1.62 -8.71 -15.26
CA GLU A 197 -1.10 -7.53 -15.94
C GLU A 197 0.42 -7.59 -16.15
N LYS A 198 0.87 -7.14 -17.31
CA LYS A 198 2.30 -6.99 -17.61
C LYS A 198 2.76 -5.63 -17.11
N LYS A 199 3.24 -5.57 -15.87
CA LYS A 199 3.60 -4.33 -15.18
C LYS A 199 5.05 -3.92 -15.39
N MET A 200 5.35 -2.64 -15.19
CA MET A 200 6.71 -2.10 -15.13
C MET A 200 7.45 -2.58 -13.87
N GLY A 201 6.78 -2.55 -12.71
CA GLY A 201 7.28 -2.95 -11.39
C GLY A 201 6.20 -3.67 -10.59
N TRP A 202 6.46 -3.87 -9.28
CA TRP A 202 5.61 -4.67 -8.40
C TRP A 202 5.36 -6.08 -8.95
N ASN A 203 6.39 -6.65 -9.56
CA ASN A 203 6.25 -7.95 -10.22
C ASN A 203 6.05 -9.10 -9.22
N ALA A 204 6.51 -8.94 -7.97
CA ALA A 204 6.32 -9.92 -6.89
C ALA A 204 4.89 -9.97 -6.33
N GLN A 205 3.93 -9.25 -6.92
CA GLN A 205 2.51 -9.40 -6.57
C GLN A 205 1.62 -9.50 -7.81
N PRO A 206 0.57 -10.37 -7.79
CA PRO A 206 -0.37 -10.48 -8.88
C PRO A 206 -1.27 -9.23 -8.96
N THR A 207 -1.63 -8.84 -10.16
CA THR A 207 -2.57 -7.73 -10.43
C THR A 207 -3.38 -8.08 -11.65
N ALA A 208 -4.71 -8.08 -11.56
CA ALA A 208 -5.58 -8.38 -12.69
C ALA A 208 -6.92 -7.63 -12.60
N ILE A 209 -7.74 -7.81 -13.63
CA ILE A 209 -9.15 -7.44 -13.63
C ILE A 209 -9.93 -8.46 -12.79
N VAL A 210 -10.89 -7.98 -11.99
CA VAL A 210 -11.91 -8.78 -11.32
C VAL A 210 -13.23 -8.55 -12.03
N GLN A 211 -13.90 -9.62 -12.46
CA GLN A 211 -15.15 -9.58 -13.21
C GLN A 211 -16.28 -10.17 -12.40
N PHE A 212 -17.45 -9.55 -12.48
CA PHE A 212 -18.70 -9.98 -11.87
C PHE A 212 -19.74 -10.13 -12.97
N ASP A 213 -20.28 -11.33 -13.13
CA ASP A 213 -21.31 -11.69 -14.10
C ASP A 213 -22.41 -12.47 -13.37
N ASP A 214 -23.51 -11.78 -13.08
CA ASP A 214 -24.58 -12.27 -12.20
C ASP A 214 -24.06 -12.89 -10.89
N CYS A 215 -23.01 -12.29 -10.32
CA CYS A 215 -22.34 -12.80 -9.12
C CYS A 215 -23.24 -12.58 -7.90
N ARG A 216 -23.75 -13.67 -7.34
CA ARG A 216 -24.70 -13.67 -6.21
C ARG A 216 -23.97 -13.70 -4.88
N VAL A 217 -24.12 -12.65 -4.10
CA VAL A 217 -23.48 -12.48 -2.78
C VAL A 217 -24.54 -12.28 -1.71
N PRO A 218 -24.50 -12.99 -0.57
CA PRO A 218 -25.48 -12.82 0.51
C PRO A 218 -25.58 -11.38 0.99
N VAL A 219 -26.79 -10.89 1.30
CA VAL A 219 -27.00 -9.55 1.90
C VAL A 219 -26.20 -9.38 3.20
N ALA A 220 -25.98 -10.46 3.95
CA ALA A 220 -25.15 -10.46 5.17
C ALA A 220 -23.68 -10.05 4.91
N ASN A 221 -23.21 -10.07 3.65
CA ASN A 221 -21.88 -9.64 3.26
C ASN A 221 -21.79 -8.13 2.95
N LEU A 222 -22.89 -7.36 3.14
CA LEU A 222 -22.85 -5.91 3.08
C LEU A 222 -21.98 -5.36 4.22
N LEU A 223 -21.01 -4.54 3.89
CA LEU A 223 -20.14 -3.89 4.84
C LEU A 223 -20.81 -2.60 5.34
N GLY A 224 -21.28 -2.61 6.58
CA GLY A 224 -22.00 -1.49 7.19
C GLY A 224 -23.37 -1.22 6.52
N GLU A 225 -23.58 -0.01 6.05
CA GLU A 225 -24.86 0.48 5.52
C GLU A 225 -24.82 0.67 4.00
N GLU A 226 -25.94 0.45 3.30
CA GLU A 226 -26.08 0.84 1.90
C GLU A 226 -25.84 2.35 1.72
N GLY A 227 -25.14 2.71 0.64
CA GLY A 227 -24.81 4.10 0.33
C GLY A 227 -23.67 4.70 1.15
N ALA A 228 -23.11 3.96 2.12
CA ALA A 228 -21.98 4.41 2.93
C ALA A 228 -20.60 3.97 2.41
N GLY A 229 -20.55 3.09 1.41
CA GLY A 229 -19.32 2.47 0.90
C GLY A 229 -18.27 3.46 0.43
N PHE A 230 -18.68 4.57 -0.21
CA PHE A 230 -17.70 5.60 -0.61
C PHE A 230 -17.01 6.25 0.59
N ARG A 231 -17.74 6.50 1.68
CA ARG A 231 -17.17 7.02 2.93
C ARG A 231 -16.17 6.03 3.53
N TYR A 232 -16.49 4.74 3.51
CA TYR A 232 -15.60 3.68 4.00
C TYR A 232 -14.35 3.56 3.14
N ALA A 233 -14.50 3.63 1.82
CA ALA A 233 -13.40 3.65 0.87
C ALA A 233 -12.44 4.82 1.13
N MET A 234 -12.95 6.03 1.32
CA MET A 234 -12.13 7.22 1.59
C MET A 234 -11.40 7.13 2.93
N ALA A 235 -12.05 6.57 3.96
CA ALA A 235 -11.41 6.34 5.27
C ALA A 235 -10.27 5.31 5.17
N GLY A 236 -10.46 4.22 4.41
CA GLY A 236 -9.40 3.24 4.12
C GLY A 236 -8.24 3.86 3.37
N LEU A 237 -8.54 4.67 2.34
CA LEU A 237 -7.52 5.33 1.53
C LEU A 237 -6.70 6.38 2.29
N ASP A 238 -7.23 7.08 3.29
CA ASP A 238 -6.42 8.01 4.09
C ASP A 238 -5.28 7.25 4.80
N GLY A 239 -5.57 6.07 5.37
CA GLY A 239 -4.55 5.19 5.94
C GLY A 239 -3.64 4.55 4.88
N GLY A 240 -4.20 4.04 3.78
CA GLY A 240 -3.46 3.45 2.67
C GLY A 240 -2.45 4.41 2.05
N ARG A 241 -2.79 5.69 1.90
CA ARG A 241 -1.87 6.75 1.43
C ARG A 241 -0.62 6.86 2.29
N LEU A 242 -0.77 6.76 3.62
CA LEU A 242 0.36 6.77 4.54
C LEU A 242 1.21 5.50 4.42
N ASN A 243 0.56 4.35 4.28
CA ASN A 243 1.27 3.08 4.10
C ASN A 243 2.14 3.10 2.82
N ILE A 244 1.58 3.55 1.70
CA ILE A 244 2.33 3.67 0.43
C ILE A 244 3.43 4.75 0.52
N ALA A 245 3.19 5.83 1.25
CA ALA A 245 4.22 6.81 1.54
C ALA A 245 5.37 6.19 2.35
N ALA A 246 5.06 5.39 3.38
CA ALA A 246 6.05 4.65 4.18
C ALA A 246 6.80 3.60 3.35
N CYS A 247 6.10 2.84 2.48
CA CYS A 247 6.74 1.94 1.54
C CYS A 247 7.70 2.67 0.57
N SER A 248 7.38 3.91 0.21
CA SER A 248 8.29 4.73 -0.59
C SER A 248 9.55 5.10 0.17
N LEU A 249 9.43 5.44 1.48
CA LEU A 249 10.58 5.77 2.33
C LEU A 249 11.57 4.61 2.42
N GLY A 250 11.10 3.37 2.65
CA GLY A 250 11.97 2.21 2.78
C GLY A 250 12.73 1.90 1.50
N GLY A 251 12.05 1.90 0.34
CA GLY A 251 12.69 1.73 -0.96
C GLY A 251 13.74 2.82 -1.26
N ALA A 252 13.42 4.09 -0.97
CA ALA A 252 14.34 5.20 -1.16
C ALA A 252 15.53 5.16 -0.20
N ARG A 253 15.30 4.72 1.06
CA ARG A 253 16.38 4.52 2.04
C ARG A 253 17.37 3.48 1.57
N LEU A 254 16.89 2.32 1.09
CA LEU A 254 17.77 1.30 0.51
C LEU A 254 18.55 1.84 -0.69
N ALA A 255 17.90 2.61 -1.57
CA ALA A 255 18.57 3.22 -2.71
C ALA A 255 19.66 4.19 -2.30
N LEU A 256 19.40 5.06 -1.32
CA LEU A 256 20.37 6.02 -0.78
C LEU A 256 21.55 5.30 -0.10
N GLU A 257 21.30 4.31 0.77
CA GLU A 257 22.32 3.50 1.43
C GLU A 257 23.22 2.81 0.38
N THR A 258 22.62 2.19 -0.62
CA THR A 258 23.34 1.54 -1.73
C THR A 258 24.22 2.55 -2.51
N ALA A 259 23.71 3.76 -2.74
CA ALA A 259 24.49 4.80 -3.41
C ALA A 259 25.66 5.32 -2.55
N GLN A 260 25.47 5.48 -1.24
CA GLN A 260 26.52 5.88 -0.30
C GLN A 260 27.68 4.88 -0.30
N ASP A 261 27.38 3.58 -0.22
CA ASP A 261 28.41 2.52 -0.24
C ASP A 261 29.13 2.48 -1.60
N TYR A 262 28.39 2.63 -2.69
CA TYR A 262 29.00 2.63 -4.01
C TYR A 262 29.94 3.82 -4.24
N VAL A 263 29.55 5.04 -3.92
CA VAL A 263 30.41 6.21 -4.15
C VAL A 263 31.64 6.23 -3.24
N ALA A 264 31.57 5.60 -2.07
CA ALA A 264 32.70 5.45 -1.15
C ALA A 264 33.78 4.49 -1.68
N THR A 265 33.39 3.49 -2.47
CA THR A 265 34.28 2.41 -2.95
C THR A 265 34.67 2.57 -4.42
N ARG A 266 33.78 3.06 -5.27
CA ARG A 266 34.02 3.25 -6.72
C ARG A 266 35.04 4.34 -6.98
N LYS A 267 36.07 4.01 -7.72
CA LYS A 267 37.14 4.96 -8.11
C LYS A 267 37.05 5.37 -9.57
N GLN A 268 37.14 6.65 -9.83
CA GLN A 268 37.39 7.25 -11.15
C GLN A 268 38.28 8.48 -10.99
N PHE A 269 39.04 8.82 -12.04
CA PHE A 269 39.99 9.92 -12.01
C PHE A 269 40.99 9.83 -10.83
N GLY A 270 41.38 8.59 -10.49
CA GLY A 270 42.41 8.29 -9.48
C GLY A 270 41.95 8.29 -8.02
N ARG A 271 40.66 8.53 -7.71
CA ARG A 271 40.13 8.60 -6.34
C ARG A 271 38.69 8.08 -6.25
N PRO A 272 38.17 7.75 -5.04
CA PRO A 272 36.77 7.45 -4.83
C PRO A 272 35.87 8.57 -5.39
N ILE A 273 34.75 8.18 -6.05
CA ILE A 273 33.87 9.19 -6.65
C ILE A 273 33.13 10.01 -5.58
N GLY A 274 32.97 9.50 -4.37
CA GLY A 274 32.42 10.22 -3.22
C GLY A 274 33.28 11.41 -2.74
N GLU A 275 34.51 11.53 -3.19
CA GLU A 275 35.35 12.71 -2.93
C GLU A 275 35.03 13.92 -3.83
N PHE A 276 34.22 13.71 -4.88
CA PHE A 276 33.80 14.83 -5.73
C PHE A 276 32.63 15.59 -5.08
N GLN A 277 32.81 16.87 -4.83
CA GLN A 277 31.85 17.72 -4.12
C GLN A 277 30.44 17.70 -4.74
N ALA A 278 30.37 17.65 -6.09
CA ALA A 278 29.08 17.56 -6.79
C ALA A 278 28.27 16.31 -6.42
N LEU A 279 28.92 15.17 -6.10
CA LEU A 279 28.24 13.94 -5.67
C LEU A 279 27.89 14.00 -4.19
N GLN A 280 28.73 14.66 -3.36
CA GLN A 280 28.43 14.92 -1.95
C GLN A 280 27.16 15.77 -1.79
N PHE A 281 26.99 16.78 -2.65
CA PHE A 281 25.80 17.62 -2.63
C PHE A 281 24.54 16.81 -2.98
N ARG A 282 24.59 15.94 -4.00
CA ARG A 282 23.46 15.07 -4.34
C ARG A 282 23.08 14.16 -3.17
N LEU A 283 24.04 13.52 -2.51
CA LEU A 283 23.76 12.68 -1.34
C LEU A 283 23.16 13.50 -0.19
N ALA A 284 23.63 14.71 0.04
CA ALA A 284 23.08 15.60 1.07
C ALA A 284 21.63 16.01 0.76
N ASP A 285 21.33 16.33 -0.50
CA ASP A 285 19.96 16.66 -0.94
C ASP A 285 19.03 15.44 -0.80
N MET A 286 19.46 14.25 -1.26
CA MET A 286 18.72 13.00 -1.12
C MET A 286 18.41 12.67 0.35
N ALA A 287 19.37 12.82 1.25
CA ALA A 287 19.19 12.59 2.68
C ALA A 287 18.22 13.60 3.31
N THR A 288 18.30 14.87 2.91
CA THR A 288 17.41 15.93 3.39
C THR A 288 15.96 15.68 2.93
N ASP A 289 15.77 15.34 1.67
CA ASP A 289 14.45 15.07 1.11
C ASP A 289 13.81 13.82 1.73
N LEU A 290 14.61 12.78 2.00
CA LEU A 290 14.13 11.56 2.66
C LEU A 290 13.64 11.87 4.07
N GLU A 291 14.39 12.64 4.83
CA GLU A 291 14.02 13.03 6.21
C GLU A 291 12.79 13.93 6.23
N ALA A 292 12.71 14.91 5.33
CA ALA A 292 11.53 15.77 5.20
C ALA A 292 10.27 14.95 4.84
N ALA A 293 10.40 13.97 3.95
CA ALA A 293 9.32 13.07 3.58
C ALA A 293 8.88 12.19 4.76
N ARG A 294 9.83 11.63 5.54
CA ARG A 294 9.55 10.83 6.75
C ARG A 294 8.79 11.63 7.78
N LEU A 295 9.24 12.84 8.11
CA LEU A 295 8.56 13.72 9.06
C LEU A 295 7.12 14.04 8.62
N MET A 296 6.87 14.22 7.33
CA MET A 296 5.53 14.44 6.83
C MET A 296 4.65 13.19 6.93
N VAL A 297 5.19 11.99 6.69
CA VAL A 297 4.48 10.71 6.87
C VAL A 297 4.10 10.51 8.33
N LEU A 298 5.04 10.70 9.25
CA LEU A 298 4.77 10.60 10.70
C LEU A 298 3.73 11.63 11.17
N ARG A 299 3.76 12.85 10.64
CA ARG A 299 2.74 13.85 10.92
C ARG A 299 1.35 13.42 10.44
N GLY A 300 1.25 12.85 9.24
CA GLY A 300 0.00 12.31 8.72
C GLY A 300 -0.53 11.15 9.56
N ALA A 301 0.36 10.24 9.96
CA ALA A 301 0.05 9.11 10.82
C ALA A 301 -0.49 9.56 12.19
N TRP A 302 0.25 10.43 12.86
CA TRP A 302 -0.18 11.04 14.14
C TRP A 302 -1.55 11.72 14.00
N ALA A 303 -1.83 12.37 12.87
CA ALA A 303 -3.10 13.04 12.67
C ALA A 303 -4.29 12.07 12.56
N ILE A 304 -4.09 10.85 12.03
CA ILE A 304 -5.12 9.81 12.07
C ILE A 304 -5.29 9.30 13.50
N ASP A 305 -4.19 8.98 14.18
CA ASP A 305 -4.21 8.39 15.53
C ASP A 305 -4.87 9.32 16.56
N THR A 306 -4.74 10.63 16.38
CA THR A 306 -5.35 11.64 17.25
C THR A 306 -6.70 12.17 16.74
N ASP A 307 -7.26 11.58 15.69
CA ASP A 307 -8.49 12.03 15.02
C ASP A 307 -8.47 13.54 14.68
N HIS A 308 -7.30 14.05 14.26
CA HIS A 308 -7.12 15.46 13.98
C HIS A 308 -8.04 15.94 12.84
N PRO A 309 -8.68 17.11 12.94
CA PRO A 309 -9.64 17.59 11.92
C PRO A 309 -9.05 17.78 10.52
N GLU A 310 -7.75 18.02 10.40
CA GLU A 310 -7.04 18.16 9.13
C GLU A 310 -6.35 16.87 8.65
N LYS A 311 -6.64 15.70 9.24
CA LYS A 311 -5.96 14.43 8.93
C LYS A 311 -5.93 14.10 7.44
N THR A 312 -7.05 14.25 6.73
CA THR A 312 -7.13 13.98 5.27
C THR A 312 -6.18 14.87 4.47
N LYS A 313 -6.06 16.16 4.84
CA LYS A 313 -5.10 17.08 4.21
C LYS A 313 -3.65 16.62 4.42
N TRP A 314 -3.30 16.25 5.65
CA TRP A 314 -1.93 15.85 5.97
C TRP A 314 -1.56 14.49 5.39
N CYS A 315 -2.49 13.53 5.32
CA CYS A 315 -2.29 12.27 4.61
C CYS A 315 -2.03 12.50 3.11
N ALA A 316 -2.79 13.40 2.48
CA ALA A 316 -2.58 13.75 1.08
C ALA A 316 -1.23 14.46 0.85
N MET A 317 -0.82 15.36 1.75
CA MET A 317 0.50 16.01 1.71
C MET A 317 1.63 14.99 1.86
N ALA A 318 1.50 14.08 2.84
CA ALA A 318 2.48 13.03 3.12
C ALA A 318 2.68 12.12 1.89
N LYS A 319 1.58 11.59 1.36
CA LYS A 319 1.63 10.71 0.18
C LYS A 319 2.26 11.41 -1.01
N ARG A 320 1.82 12.62 -1.34
CA ARG A 320 2.36 13.38 -2.46
C ARG A 320 3.85 13.66 -2.30
N LEU A 321 4.26 14.19 -1.13
CA LEU A 321 5.67 14.55 -0.90
C LEU A 321 6.56 13.30 -0.92
N ALA A 322 6.22 12.27 -0.13
CA ALA A 322 7.04 11.09 0.00
C ALA A 322 7.19 10.35 -1.32
N THR A 323 6.10 10.13 -2.08
CA THR A 323 6.19 9.39 -3.34
C THR A 323 6.92 10.16 -4.44
N ASP A 324 6.87 11.52 -4.46
CA ASP A 324 7.63 12.34 -5.39
C ASP A 324 9.12 12.33 -5.01
N ALA A 325 9.47 12.64 -3.75
CA ALA A 325 10.84 12.72 -3.27
C ALA A 325 11.55 11.35 -3.34
N CYS A 326 10.90 10.28 -2.85
CA CYS A 326 11.50 8.95 -2.83
C CYS A 326 11.77 8.38 -4.23
N PHE A 327 10.89 8.69 -5.20
CA PHE A 327 11.16 8.32 -6.59
C PHE A 327 12.41 9.06 -7.13
N GLN A 328 12.56 10.36 -6.85
CA GLN A 328 13.74 11.12 -7.25
C GLN A 328 15.02 10.59 -6.58
N ILE A 329 14.95 10.22 -5.29
CA ILE A 329 16.08 9.62 -4.58
C ILE A 329 16.52 8.31 -5.24
N ALA A 330 15.57 7.44 -5.61
CA ALA A 330 15.87 6.18 -6.27
C ALA A 330 16.48 6.39 -7.67
N ASP A 331 15.98 7.34 -8.43
CA ASP A 331 16.49 7.71 -9.76
C ASP A 331 17.90 8.30 -9.67
N GLU A 332 18.16 9.21 -8.73
CA GLU A 332 19.49 9.77 -8.47
C GLU A 332 20.48 8.72 -7.97
N ALA A 333 20.05 7.80 -7.11
CA ALA A 333 20.89 6.68 -6.65
C ALA A 333 21.32 5.79 -7.82
N LEU A 334 20.41 5.48 -8.73
CA LEU A 334 20.70 4.77 -9.97
C LEU A 334 21.69 5.56 -10.83
N GLN A 335 21.47 6.87 -10.98
CA GLN A 335 22.35 7.75 -11.75
C GLN A 335 23.77 7.78 -11.17
N LEU A 336 23.94 7.77 -9.84
CA LEU A 336 25.25 7.74 -9.17
C LEU A 336 26.04 6.45 -9.44
N HIS A 337 25.34 5.35 -9.74
CA HIS A 337 25.97 4.08 -10.16
C HIS A 337 26.42 4.06 -11.63
N GLY A 338 25.97 5.03 -12.44
CA GLY A 338 26.24 5.05 -13.86
C GLY A 338 25.70 3.79 -14.56
N GLY A 339 26.48 3.19 -15.48
CA GLY A 339 26.07 1.98 -16.20
C GLY A 339 25.73 0.79 -15.29
N TYR A 340 26.35 0.67 -14.14
CA TYR A 340 26.04 -0.41 -13.17
C TYR A 340 24.66 -0.26 -12.53
N GLY A 341 24.15 0.96 -12.35
CA GLY A 341 22.79 1.19 -11.84
C GLY A 341 21.68 0.69 -12.77
N TYR A 342 21.98 0.51 -14.04
CA TYR A 342 21.06 0.01 -15.06
C TYR A 342 21.01 -1.53 -15.13
N LEU A 343 21.89 -2.22 -14.37
CA LEU A 343 21.99 -3.67 -14.36
C LEU A 343 21.21 -4.25 -13.19
N LYS A 344 20.62 -5.44 -13.37
CA LYS A 344 19.88 -6.17 -12.34
C LYS A 344 20.76 -6.71 -11.20
N ASP A 345 22.09 -6.66 -11.34
CA ASP A 345 23.04 -6.99 -10.26
C ASP A 345 22.97 -6.04 -9.08
N TYR A 346 22.37 -4.85 -9.27
CA TYR A 346 22.10 -3.85 -8.25
C TYR A 346 20.59 -3.68 -8.07
N PRO A 347 20.11 -3.35 -6.86
CA PRO A 347 18.67 -3.28 -6.59
C PRO A 347 17.98 -2.05 -7.20
N LEU A 348 18.73 -1.08 -7.71
CA LEU A 348 18.25 0.26 -8.02
C LEU A 348 17.24 0.31 -9.17
N GLU A 349 17.47 -0.46 -10.24
CA GLU A 349 16.54 -0.50 -11.37
C GLU A 349 15.17 -1.05 -10.95
N ARG A 350 15.14 -2.05 -10.05
CA ARG A 350 13.92 -2.61 -9.48
C ARG A 350 13.22 -1.59 -8.60
N ILE A 351 13.96 -0.93 -7.68
CA ILE A 351 13.41 0.08 -6.78
C ILE A 351 12.79 1.23 -7.60
N VAL A 352 13.44 1.71 -8.64
CA VAL A 352 12.90 2.74 -9.55
C VAL A 352 11.60 2.28 -10.20
N ARG A 353 11.54 1.04 -10.70
CA ARG A 353 10.33 0.47 -11.30
C ARG A 353 9.19 0.38 -10.29
N ASP A 354 9.48 -0.09 -9.08
CA ASP A 354 8.49 -0.28 -8.03
C ASP A 354 7.97 1.05 -7.49
N LEU A 355 8.83 2.01 -7.20
CA LEU A 355 8.41 3.31 -6.69
C LEU A 355 7.67 4.16 -7.73
N ARG A 356 7.81 3.86 -9.04
CA ARG A 356 7.14 4.64 -10.07
C ARG A 356 5.62 4.62 -9.94
N VAL A 357 5.03 3.50 -9.55
CA VAL A 357 3.56 3.37 -9.41
C VAL A 357 3.02 4.08 -8.18
N HIS A 358 3.82 4.32 -7.14
CA HIS A 358 3.40 4.98 -5.90
C HIS A 358 2.87 6.40 -6.13
N ARG A 359 3.30 7.07 -7.19
CA ARG A 359 2.77 8.40 -7.60
C ARG A 359 1.40 8.32 -8.27
N ILE A 360 0.95 7.12 -8.64
CA ILE A 360 -0.27 6.87 -9.42
C ILE A 360 -1.37 6.28 -8.56
N LEU A 361 -1.07 5.21 -7.81
CA LEU A 361 -2.05 4.47 -7.04
C LEU A 361 -2.53 5.23 -5.78
N GLU A 362 -3.64 4.74 -5.20
CA GLU A 362 -4.30 5.31 -4.00
C GLU A 362 -4.63 6.81 -4.14
N GLY A 363 -4.94 7.20 -5.37
CA GLY A 363 -5.08 8.57 -5.82
C GLY A 363 -3.78 9.14 -6.37
N THR A 364 -3.80 9.56 -7.63
CA THR A 364 -2.60 10.16 -8.26
C THR A 364 -2.13 11.39 -7.47
N ASN A 365 -0.87 11.77 -7.64
CA ASN A 365 -0.34 12.97 -6.96
C ASN A 365 -1.06 14.25 -7.42
N GLU A 366 -1.70 14.24 -8.57
CA GLU A 366 -2.63 15.30 -9.02
C GLU A 366 -3.90 15.31 -8.15
N ILE A 367 -4.49 14.14 -7.86
CA ILE A 367 -5.63 14.03 -6.94
C ILE A 367 -5.24 14.44 -5.52
N MET A 368 -4.03 14.14 -5.07
CA MET A 368 -3.55 14.64 -3.76
C MET A 368 -3.55 16.18 -3.73
N ARG A 369 -3.13 16.85 -4.82
CA ARG A 369 -3.18 18.31 -4.93
C ARG A 369 -4.61 18.84 -4.90
N VAL A 370 -5.56 18.16 -5.55
CA VAL A 370 -6.99 18.50 -5.49
C VAL A 370 -7.52 18.42 -4.05
N ILE A 371 -7.19 17.34 -3.33
CA ILE A 371 -7.59 17.15 -1.93
C ILE A 371 -7.00 18.26 -1.05
N ILE A 372 -5.71 18.52 -1.16
CA ILE A 372 -5.01 19.55 -0.38
C ILE A 372 -5.66 20.92 -0.64
N ALA A 373 -5.83 21.30 -1.90
CA ALA A 373 -6.42 22.59 -2.27
C ALA A 373 -7.84 22.75 -1.72
N ARG A 374 -8.67 21.71 -1.84
CA ARG A 374 -10.03 21.69 -1.29
C ARG A 374 -10.04 21.88 0.24
N GLU A 375 -9.14 21.22 0.96
CA GLU A 375 -9.06 21.36 2.42
C GLU A 375 -8.50 22.71 2.88
N MET A 376 -7.75 23.40 2.03
CA MET A 376 -7.24 24.76 2.30
C MET A 376 -8.29 25.86 2.05
N THR A 377 -9.34 25.56 1.28
CA THR A 377 -10.38 26.53 0.88
C THR A 377 -11.73 26.32 1.60
N LYS A 378 -11.79 25.38 2.55
CA LYS A 378 -12.88 25.22 3.50
C LYS A 378 -12.76 26.28 4.62
#